data_0109c23f2a0a1b9e326de5b58ad7e828
#
_entry.id   0109c23f2a0a1b9e326de5b58ad7e828
#
_cell.length_a   1.000
_cell.length_b   1.000
_cell.length_c   1.000
_cell.angle_alpha   90.00
_cell.angle_beta   90.00
_cell.angle_gamma   90.00
#
_symmetry.space_group_name_H-M   'P 1'
#
loop_
_entity.id
_entity.type
_entity.pdbx_description
1 polymer ?
#
loop_
_entity_poly.entity_id
_entity_poly.type
_entity_poly.pdbx_seq_one_letter_code
_entity_poly.pdbx_strand_id
1 'polypeptide(L)'
;MTPPDVLCFGEALVDLLPDRRGRLRDCERFEVHSGGAPANVAVGLSRLGVPTAFCGVVGDDEFGHLLARKLRDEGIDVRLRFAAQARTGLWFVALDERGNRTFFSPGGLDSADKLIARKDALAAPIPGARWLHCGSSCHIRPEGQRALKTAVARAAKASVRISFDPNVRLHLWRNPESLRALCEAVFPACALVKLSEDECGACLGERNPERAARTLRDRGVRIACITLGDRGAIALRGERWFRAEAPGVQVVDTTGAGDGFVAGMLSRLARDPDPTDEALQAALELGCQVGSQVCTQMGAVAGLPGRARFSPSP
;
A
#
# COMPACT_ATOMS: atom_id res chain seq x y z
N MET A 1 17.38 -18.49 4.84
CA MET A 1 16.02 -18.07 4.39
C MET A 1 16.13 -17.67 2.94
N THR A 2 15.22 -18.12 2.11
CA THR A 2 15.13 -17.69 0.69
C THR A 2 14.84 -16.19 0.66
N PRO A 3 15.47 -15.41 -0.23
CA PRO A 3 15.15 -14.01 -0.39
C PRO A 3 13.66 -13.80 -0.73
N PRO A 4 13.01 -12.74 -0.24
CA PRO A 4 11.62 -12.47 -0.60
C PRO A 4 11.51 -12.03 -2.06
N ASP A 5 10.41 -12.40 -2.74
CA ASP A 5 10.12 -11.84 -4.05
C ASP A 5 9.72 -10.36 -3.93
N VAL A 6 8.94 -10.02 -2.91
CA VAL A 6 8.52 -8.64 -2.64
C VAL A 6 8.88 -8.25 -1.20
N LEU A 7 9.56 -7.11 -1.06
CA LEU A 7 9.78 -6.43 0.21
C LEU A 7 8.83 -5.23 0.30
N CYS A 8 7.93 -5.24 1.26
CA CYS A 8 7.10 -4.08 1.59
C CYS A 8 7.79 -3.23 2.67
N PHE A 9 7.93 -1.92 2.41
CA PHE A 9 8.60 -0.98 3.31
C PHE A 9 7.69 0.18 3.63
N GLY A 10 7.27 0.30 4.91
CA GLY A 10 6.37 1.37 5.31
C GLY A 10 5.69 1.14 6.65
N GLU A 11 4.46 1.64 6.78
CA GLU A 11 3.68 1.59 8.00
C GLU A 11 2.97 0.26 8.21
N ALA A 12 2.92 -0.14 9.49
CA ALA A 12 1.95 -1.06 10.07
C ALA A 12 1.34 -0.36 11.29
N LEU A 13 0.03 -0.42 11.42
CA LEU A 13 -0.74 0.28 12.43
C LEU A 13 -2.00 -0.51 12.77
N VAL A 14 -2.75 -0.04 13.76
CA VAL A 14 -4.02 -0.64 14.16
C VAL A 14 -5.16 0.27 13.76
N ASP A 15 -6.12 -0.28 13.03
CA ASP A 15 -7.41 0.33 12.77
C ASP A 15 -8.43 -0.17 13.82
N LEU A 16 -9.07 0.77 14.48
CA LEU A 16 -10.13 0.54 15.46
C LEU A 16 -11.47 0.87 14.80
N LEU A 17 -12.21 -0.17 14.45
CA LEU A 17 -13.48 -0.07 13.74
C LEU A 17 -14.63 -0.17 14.76
N PRO A 18 -15.57 0.79 14.80
CA PRO A 18 -16.70 0.72 15.72
C PRO A 18 -17.70 -0.35 15.31
N ASP A 19 -18.41 -0.89 16.28
CA ASP A 19 -19.46 -1.88 16.11
C ASP A 19 -20.75 -1.34 15.45
N ARG A 20 -20.83 -0.02 15.27
CA ARG A 20 -21.98 0.67 14.66
C ARG A 20 -21.56 1.90 13.85
N ARG A 21 -22.42 2.31 12.92
CA ARG A 21 -22.27 3.59 12.22
C ARG A 21 -22.63 4.74 13.16
N GLY A 22 -22.01 5.89 12.95
CA GLY A 22 -22.28 7.10 13.71
C GLY A 22 -21.00 7.83 14.13
N ARG A 23 -21.14 8.76 15.08
CA ARG A 23 -20.00 9.54 15.58
C ARG A 23 -19.16 8.69 16.53
N LEU A 24 -17.84 8.80 16.49
CA LEU A 24 -16.94 8.07 17.38
C LEU A 24 -17.30 8.21 18.87
N ARG A 25 -17.75 9.39 19.29
CA ARG A 25 -18.15 9.65 20.69
C ARG A 25 -19.36 8.86 21.15
N ASP A 26 -20.15 8.29 20.23
CA ASP A 26 -21.35 7.53 20.52
C ASP A 26 -21.09 6.01 20.46
N CYS A 27 -19.83 5.61 20.15
CA CYS A 27 -19.40 4.22 20.03
C CYS A 27 -18.75 3.75 21.34
N GLU A 28 -19.16 2.59 21.83
CA GLU A 28 -18.65 2.00 23.08
C GLU A 28 -17.73 0.80 22.85
N ARG A 29 -17.75 0.22 21.64
CA ARG A 29 -16.98 -0.97 21.28
C ARG A 29 -16.26 -0.76 19.97
N PHE A 30 -15.05 -1.28 19.90
CA PHE A 30 -14.21 -1.24 18.71
C PHE A 30 -13.58 -2.59 18.46
N GLU A 31 -13.61 -3.03 17.21
CA GLU A 31 -12.84 -4.17 16.74
C GLU A 31 -11.43 -3.77 16.37
N VAL A 32 -10.45 -4.62 16.72
CA VAL A 32 -9.02 -4.38 16.48
C VAL A 32 -8.62 -5.03 15.17
N HIS A 33 -8.36 -4.22 14.15
CA HIS A 33 -7.90 -4.65 12.85
C HIS A 33 -6.44 -4.26 12.62
N SER A 34 -5.70 -5.09 11.86
CA SER A 34 -4.40 -4.69 11.35
C SER A 34 -4.60 -3.79 10.15
N GLY A 35 -3.82 -2.71 10.08
CA GLY A 35 -3.83 -1.73 9.01
C GLY A 35 -2.42 -1.28 8.64
N GLY A 36 -2.35 -0.28 7.76
CA GLY A 36 -1.13 0.20 7.13
C GLY A 36 -1.01 -0.32 5.70
N ALA A 37 -1.01 0.58 4.72
CA ALA A 37 -1.10 0.19 3.32
C ALA A 37 0.00 -0.80 2.88
N PRO A 38 1.31 -0.57 3.15
CA PRO A 38 2.33 -1.55 2.79
C PRO A 38 2.19 -2.88 3.56
N ALA A 39 1.68 -2.86 4.80
CA ALA A 39 1.42 -4.09 5.56
C ALA A 39 0.23 -4.87 4.96
N ASN A 40 -0.84 -4.18 4.55
CA ASN A 40 -1.99 -4.80 3.86
C ASN A 40 -1.56 -5.44 2.53
N VAL A 41 -0.73 -4.75 1.74
CA VAL A 41 -0.15 -5.31 0.51
C VAL A 41 0.68 -6.56 0.82
N ALA A 42 1.49 -6.54 1.87
CA ALA A 42 2.28 -7.70 2.28
C ALA A 42 1.40 -8.92 2.63
N VAL A 43 0.30 -8.70 3.36
CA VAL A 43 -0.67 -9.76 3.68
C VAL A 43 -1.31 -10.29 2.40
N GLY A 44 -1.77 -9.42 1.51
CA GLY A 44 -2.38 -9.81 0.23
C GLY A 44 -1.44 -10.66 -0.62
N LEU A 45 -0.17 -10.24 -0.74
CA LEU A 45 0.87 -10.97 -1.48
C LEU A 45 1.13 -12.35 -0.86
N SER A 46 1.30 -12.42 0.47
CA SER A 46 1.52 -13.70 1.15
C SER A 46 0.35 -14.67 0.93
N ARG A 47 -0.89 -14.20 1.03
CA ARG A 47 -2.08 -15.01 0.78
C ARG A 47 -2.22 -15.45 -0.68
N LEU A 48 -1.66 -14.68 -1.62
CA LEU A 48 -1.55 -15.02 -3.05
C LEU A 48 -0.32 -15.89 -3.36
N GLY A 49 0.38 -16.38 -2.33
CA GLY A 49 1.51 -17.32 -2.48
C GLY A 49 2.82 -16.69 -2.95
N VAL A 50 3.00 -15.38 -2.75
CA VAL A 50 4.25 -14.66 -3.04
C VAL A 50 5.12 -14.61 -1.79
N PRO A 51 6.38 -15.09 -1.82
CA PRO A 51 7.34 -14.90 -0.74
C PRO A 51 7.53 -13.41 -0.42
N THR A 52 7.10 -13.00 0.77
CA THR A 52 7.00 -11.58 1.13
C THR A 52 7.72 -11.28 2.43
N ALA A 53 8.43 -10.15 2.46
CA ALA A 53 8.96 -9.56 3.68
C ALA A 53 8.31 -8.19 3.95
N PHE A 54 8.26 -7.81 5.22
CA PHE A 54 7.78 -6.51 5.64
C PHE A 54 8.80 -5.82 6.56
N CYS A 55 9.16 -4.58 6.24
CA CYS A 55 10.01 -3.72 7.04
C CYS A 55 9.29 -2.44 7.44
N GLY A 56 9.32 -2.09 8.71
CA GLY A 56 8.68 -0.89 9.23
C GLY A 56 9.05 -0.60 10.67
N VAL A 57 8.33 0.33 11.29
CA VAL A 57 8.53 0.74 12.68
C VAL A 57 7.20 0.71 13.41
N VAL A 58 7.18 0.08 14.57
CA VAL A 58 6.03 0.03 15.50
C VAL A 58 6.48 0.42 16.91
N GLY A 59 5.55 0.74 17.79
CA GLY A 59 5.85 0.96 19.20
C GLY A 59 6.33 -0.33 19.87
N ASP A 60 7.18 -0.18 20.88
CA ASP A 60 7.48 -1.27 21.80
C ASP A 60 6.35 -1.34 22.84
N ASP A 61 5.19 -1.81 22.38
CA ASP A 61 3.94 -1.91 23.14
C ASP A 61 3.12 -3.12 22.65
N GLU A 62 2.02 -3.41 23.36
CA GLU A 62 1.17 -4.56 23.08
C GLU A 62 0.62 -4.57 21.64
N PHE A 63 0.32 -3.40 21.08
CA PHE A 63 -0.16 -3.30 19.70
C PHE A 63 0.93 -3.54 18.67
N GLY A 64 2.17 -3.07 18.92
CA GLY A 64 3.32 -3.36 18.07
C GLY A 64 3.63 -4.85 18.04
N HIS A 65 3.61 -5.52 19.20
CA HIS A 65 3.79 -6.97 19.31
C HIS A 65 2.62 -7.75 18.67
N LEU A 66 1.38 -7.26 18.80
CA LEU A 66 0.21 -7.82 18.12
C LEU A 66 0.38 -7.78 16.60
N LEU A 67 0.77 -6.64 16.03
CA LEU A 67 1.00 -6.49 14.59
C LEU A 67 2.12 -7.41 14.10
N ALA A 68 3.23 -7.48 14.83
CA ALA A 68 4.34 -8.36 14.51
C ALA A 68 3.91 -9.84 14.47
N ARG A 69 3.10 -10.27 15.45
CA ARG A 69 2.55 -11.63 15.48
C ARG A 69 1.62 -11.87 14.29
N LYS A 70 0.62 -11.01 14.08
CA LYS A 70 -0.35 -11.16 12.98
C LYS A 70 0.33 -11.25 11.62
N LEU A 71 1.35 -10.42 11.35
CA LEU A 71 2.12 -10.50 10.10
C LEU A 71 2.90 -11.81 9.98
N ARG A 72 3.49 -12.32 11.08
CA ARG A 72 4.18 -13.63 11.06
C ARG A 72 3.19 -14.79 10.82
N ASP A 73 2.01 -14.72 11.43
CA ASP A 73 0.95 -15.73 11.27
C ASP A 73 0.48 -15.81 9.80
N GLU A 74 0.56 -14.69 9.06
CA GLU A 74 0.34 -14.67 7.60
C GLU A 74 1.54 -15.23 6.80
N GLY A 75 2.64 -15.64 7.45
CA GLY A 75 3.83 -16.21 6.80
C GLY A 75 4.78 -15.17 6.19
N ILE A 76 4.70 -13.93 6.63
CA ILE A 76 5.56 -12.84 6.18
C ILE A 76 6.87 -12.84 6.97
N ASP A 77 8.02 -12.61 6.30
CA ASP A 77 9.30 -12.35 6.97
C ASP A 77 9.27 -10.92 7.57
N VAL A 78 9.05 -10.85 8.88
CA VAL A 78 8.80 -9.58 9.60
C VAL A 78 10.09 -8.99 10.13
N ARG A 79 10.46 -7.81 9.64
CA ARG A 79 11.63 -7.02 9.99
C ARG A 79 11.25 -5.68 10.61
N LEU A 80 10.59 -5.72 11.76
CA LEU A 80 10.14 -4.54 12.47
C LEU A 80 11.19 -4.01 13.45
N ARG A 81 11.35 -2.69 13.48
CA ARG A 81 12.00 -2.01 14.61
C ARG A 81 10.94 -1.59 15.62
N PHE A 82 11.14 -1.96 16.87
CA PHE A 82 10.33 -1.53 18.00
C PHE A 82 10.90 -0.23 18.57
N ALA A 83 10.06 0.79 18.69
CA ALA A 83 10.43 2.12 19.15
C ALA A 83 9.88 2.37 20.57
N ALA A 84 10.75 2.29 21.59
CA ALA A 84 10.35 2.48 22.99
C ALA A 84 9.83 3.92 23.29
N GLN A 85 10.26 4.92 22.48
CA GLN A 85 9.91 6.32 22.67
C GLN A 85 8.60 6.76 22.01
N ALA A 86 7.91 5.85 21.29
CA ALA A 86 6.64 6.18 20.62
C ALA A 86 5.68 5.00 20.68
N ARG A 87 4.40 5.29 20.60
CA ARG A 87 3.35 4.26 20.59
C ARG A 87 3.04 3.82 19.17
N THR A 88 2.61 2.57 19.04
CA THR A 88 2.06 2.06 17.77
C THR A 88 0.91 2.95 17.29
N GLY A 89 0.87 3.22 15.99
CA GLY A 89 -0.19 4.04 15.40
C GLY A 89 -1.55 3.40 15.60
N LEU A 90 -2.49 4.16 16.17
CA LEU A 90 -3.89 3.78 16.34
C LEU A 90 -4.77 4.73 15.53
N TRP A 91 -5.65 4.18 14.71
CA TRP A 91 -6.60 4.94 13.92
C TRP A 91 -8.02 4.48 14.21
N PHE A 92 -8.83 5.40 14.70
CA PHE A 92 -10.27 5.20 14.83
C PHE A 92 -10.93 5.57 13.51
N VAL A 93 -11.65 4.65 12.93
CA VAL A 93 -12.37 4.85 11.66
C VAL A 93 -13.86 4.88 11.97
N ALA A 94 -14.52 6.02 11.79
CA ALA A 94 -15.96 6.12 11.89
C ALA A 94 -16.60 6.18 10.50
N LEU A 95 -17.76 5.56 10.38
CA LEU A 95 -18.61 5.64 9.19
C LEU A 95 -19.85 6.47 9.58
N ASP A 96 -20.07 7.59 8.90
CA ASP A 96 -21.33 8.31 9.06
C ASP A 96 -22.51 7.51 8.47
N GLU A 97 -23.73 8.01 8.64
CA GLU A 97 -24.96 7.37 8.13
C GLU A 97 -24.95 7.18 6.63
N ARG A 98 -24.20 8.03 5.89
CA ARG A 98 -24.04 7.98 4.44
C ARG A 98 -22.87 7.09 4.00
N GLY A 99 -22.14 6.49 4.95
CA GLY A 99 -20.95 5.65 4.68
C GLY A 99 -19.67 6.46 4.45
N ASN A 100 -19.66 7.79 4.66
CA ASN A 100 -18.44 8.57 4.60
C ASN A 100 -17.57 8.28 5.82
N ARG A 101 -16.27 8.20 5.59
CA ARG A 101 -15.29 7.91 6.64
C ARG A 101 -14.73 9.16 7.27
N THR A 102 -14.60 9.11 8.58
CA THR A 102 -13.76 10.02 9.34
C THR A 102 -12.68 9.23 10.06
N PHE A 103 -11.47 9.78 10.09
CA PHE A 103 -10.33 9.17 10.73
C PHE A 103 -9.90 10.03 11.90
N PHE A 104 -9.66 9.39 13.04
CA PHE A 104 -9.10 10.04 14.22
C PHE A 104 -7.95 9.21 14.76
N SER A 105 -6.79 9.84 15.01
CA SER A 105 -5.64 9.20 15.64
C SER A 105 -5.18 10.02 16.84
N PRO A 106 -5.25 9.47 18.06
CA PRO A 106 -4.77 10.16 19.26
C PRO A 106 -3.29 10.50 19.22
N GLY A 107 -2.47 9.64 18.58
CA GLY A 107 -1.03 9.85 18.41
C GLY A 107 -0.69 10.78 17.25
N GLY A 108 -1.61 10.99 16.33
CA GLY A 108 -1.40 11.85 15.16
C GLY A 108 -0.08 11.56 14.44
N LEU A 109 0.76 12.60 14.34
CA LEU A 109 2.07 12.50 13.71
C LEU A 109 3.16 11.88 14.62
N ASP A 110 2.90 11.62 15.89
CA ASP A 110 3.88 11.14 16.85
C ASP A 110 3.88 9.62 17.05
N SER A 111 3.09 8.91 16.25
CA SER A 111 3.09 7.46 16.24
C SER A 111 4.40 6.87 15.70
N ALA A 112 4.70 5.64 16.14
CA ALA A 112 5.98 4.97 15.86
C ALA A 112 6.26 4.76 14.37
N ASP A 113 5.25 4.51 13.56
CA ASP A 113 5.36 4.39 12.10
C ASP A 113 5.89 5.66 11.43
N LYS A 114 5.64 6.86 12.03
CA LYS A 114 6.19 8.13 11.56
C LYS A 114 7.65 8.37 11.98
N LEU A 115 8.23 7.46 12.78
CA LEU A 115 9.64 7.47 13.16
C LEU A 115 10.52 6.63 12.22
N ILE A 116 9.96 6.15 11.11
CA ILE A 116 10.76 5.50 10.07
C ILE A 116 11.87 6.45 9.61
N ALA A 117 13.10 5.95 9.54
CA ALA A 117 14.29 6.76 9.36
C ALA A 117 15.27 6.12 8.37
N ARG A 118 16.28 6.87 7.93
CA ARG A 118 17.31 6.39 7.00
C ARG A 118 17.96 5.08 7.47
N LYS A 119 18.17 4.89 8.79
CA LYS A 119 18.74 3.66 9.36
C LYS A 119 17.86 2.43 9.08
N ASP A 120 16.53 2.57 9.07
CA ASP A 120 15.60 1.49 8.79
C ASP A 120 15.68 1.07 7.32
N ALA A 121 15.78 2.04 6.42
CA ALA A 121 16.03 1.79 5.00
C ALA A 121 17.40 1.12 4.74
N LEU A 122 18.43 1.45 5.52
CA LEU A 122 19.75 0.81 5.41
C LEU A 122 19.75 -0.63 5.94
N ALA A 123 18.99 -0.92 6.99
CA ALA A 123 18.86 -2.26 7.57
C ALA A 123 17.96 -3.20 6.75
N ALA A 124 17.05 -2.65 5.96
CA ALA A 124 16.12 -3.42 5.13
C ALA A 124 16.87 -4.30 4.10
N PRO A 125 16.51 -5.59 3.91
CA PRO A 125 17.18 -6.52 3.01
C PRO A 125 16.80 -6.29 1.53
N ILE A 126 16.81 -5.03 1.09
CA ILE A 126 16.38 -4.62 -0.26
C ILE A 126 17.12 -5.37 -1.37
N PRO A 127 18.47 -5.52 -1.34
CA PRO A 127 19.20 -6.17 -2.45
C PRO A 127 18.84 -7.65 -2.68
N GLY A 128 18.18 -8.29 -1.71
CA GLY A 128 17.74 -9.68 -1.83
C GLY A 128 16.35 -9.85 -2.45
N ALA A 129 15.59 -8.77 -2.60
CA ALA A 129 14.24 -8.82 -3.14
C ALA A 129 14.23 -8.62 -4.67
N ARG A 130 13.15 -9.04 -5.34
CA ARG A 130 12.88 -8.71 -6.75
C ARG A 130 12.15 -7.38 -6.88
N TRP A 131 11.27 -7.09 -5.90
CA TRP A 131 10.49 -5.86 -5.83
C TRP A 131 10.59 -5.22 -4.45
N LEU A 132 10.65 -3.89 -4.45
CA LEU A 132 10.40 -3.05 -3.29
C LEU A 132 9.05 -2.38 -3.47
N HIS A 133 8.08 -2.63 -2.57
CA HIS A 133 6.83 -1.88 -2.53
C HIS A 133 6.85 -0.88 -1.37
N CYS A 134 6.42 0.35 -1.62
CA CYS A 134 6.36 1.42 -0.62
C CYS A 134 5.24 2.42 -0.92
N GLY A 135 4.86 3.18 0.12
CA GLY A 135 3.87 4.25 0.07
C GLY A 135 4.43 5.58 0.55
N SER A 136 3.54 6.54 0.87
CA SER A 136 3.96 7.85 1.37
C SER A 136 3.54 8.14 2.81
N SER A 137 2.58 7.41 3.37
CA SER A 137 1.89 7.78 4.61
C SER A 137 2.78 7.82 5.86
N CYS A 138 3.82 7.00 5.95
CA CYS A 138 4.80 7.07 7.03
C CYS A 138 6.00 7.99 6.72
N HIS A 139 6.09 8.52 5.50
CA HIS A 139 7.20 9.35 5.03
C HIS A 139 6.89 10.86 5.00
N ILE A 140 5.94 11.30 5.84
CA ILE A 140 5.49 12.70 5.93
C ILE A 140 6.51 13.63 6.59
N ARG A 141 7.39 13.10 7.44
CA ARG A 141 8.46 13.86 8.09
C ARG A 141 9.72 13.87 7.21
N PRO A 142 10.59 14.90 7.33
CA PRO A 142 11.82 14.97 6.55
C PRO A 142 12.72 13.73 6.69
N GLU A 143 12.80 13.14 7.89
CA GLU A 143 13.58 11.90 8.12
C GLU A 143 12.96 10.69 7.41
N GLY A 144 11.62 10.56 7.43
CA GLY A 144 10.88 9.56 6.67
C GLY A 144 11.08 9.71 5.17
N GLN A 145 11.06 10.95 4.65
CA GLN A 145 11.35 11.22 3.23
C GLN A 145 12.78 10.80 2.86
N ARG A 146 13.76 11.05 3.75
CA ARG A 146 15.13 10.56 3.56
C ARG A 146 15.21 9.04 3.57
N ALA A 147 14.41 8.38 4.43
CA ALA A 147 14.32 6.92 4.46
C ALA A 147 13.80 6.36 3.14
N LEU A 148 12.68 6.89 2.61
CA LEU A 148 12.11 6.46 1.34
C LEU A 148 13.11 6.67 0.18
N LYS A 149 13.69 7.85 0.05
CA LYS A 149 14.70 8.14 -0.98
C LYS A 149 15.90 7.20 -0.87
N THR A 150 16.34 6.85 0.36
CA THR A 150 17.42 5.89 0.57
C THR A 150 17.01 4.48 0.14
N ALA A 151 15.78 4.03 0.47
CA ALA A 151 15.28 2.72 0.05
C ALA A 151 15.19 2.63 -1.47
N VAL A 152 14.64 3.65 -2.13
CA VAL A 152 14.54 3.76 -3.59
C VAL A 152 15.92 3.73 -4.25
N ALA A 153 16.88 4.51 -3.76
CA ALA A 153 18.24 4.53 -4.30
C ALA A 153 18.95 3.17 -4.14
N ARG A 154 18.75 2.48 -3.01
CA ARG A 154 19.29 1.13 -2.78
C ARG A 154 18.65 0.10 -3.71
N ALA A 155 17.35 0.18 -3.91
CA ALA A 155 16.64 -0.69 -4.84
C ALA A 155 17.15 -0.50 -6.28
N ALA A 156 17.23 0.75 -6.74
CA ALA A 156 17.74 1.07 -8.07
C ALA A 156 19.19 0.57 -8.27
N LYS A 157 20.09 0.80 -7.29
CA LYS A 157 21.47 0.30 -7.34
C LYS A 157 21.56 -1.23 -7.40
N ALA A 158 20.63 -1.94 -6.79
CA ALA A 158 20.58 -3.41 -6.76
C ALA A 158 19.73 -4.00 -7.90
N SER A 159 19.25 -3.20 -8.84
CA SER A 159 18.32 -3.63 -9.91
C SER A 159 17.01 -4.25 -9.38
N VAL A 160 16.60 -3.88 -8.17
CA VAL A 160 15.31 -4.24 -7.58
C VAL A 160 14.25 -3.30 -8.12
N ARG A 161 13.15 -3.84 -8.64
CA ARG A 161 12.05 -3.04 -9.16
C ARG A 161 11.29 -2.35 -8.05
N ILE A 162 10.77 -1.17 -8.34
CA ILE A 162 10.05 -0.37 -7.35
C ILE A 162 8.60 -0.26 -7.75
N SER A 163 7.71 -0.64 -6.83
CA SER A 163 6.27 -0.37 -6.86
C SER A 163 5.97 0.72 -5.84
N PHE A 164 5.33 1.79 -6.26
CA PHE A 164 4.98 2.90 -5.41
C PHE A 164 3.48 3.21 -5.50
N ASP A 165 2.83 3.17 -4.35
CA ASP A 165 1.46 3.67 -4.15
C ASP A 165 1.52 4.77 -3.09
N PRO A 166 1.42 6.05 -3.44
CA PRO A 166 1.46 7.14 -2.47
C PRO A 166 0.43 6.98 -1.35
N ASN A 167 -0.73 6.42 -1.65
CA ASN A 167 -1.84 6.24 -0.70
C ASN A 167 -2.09 7.52 0.11
N VAL A 168 -2.43 8.57 -0.62
CA VAL A 168 -2.38 9.97 -0.16
C VAL A 168 -3.31 10.20 1.02
N ARG A 169 -2.78 10.82 2.07
CA ARG A 169 -3.50 11.30 3.25
C ARG A 169 -3.15 12.77 3.44
N LEU A 170 -3.74 13.66 2.61
CA LEU A 170 -3.38 15.09 2.58
C LEU A 170 -3.42 15.77 3.95
N HIS A 171 -4.34 15.37 4.82
CA HIS A 171 -4.44 15.93 6.18
C HIS A 171 -3.22 15.65 7.07
N LEU A 172 -2.35 14.69 6.70
CA LEU A 172 -1.10 14.42 7.40
C LEU A 172 0.07 15.25 6.88
N TRP A 173 -0.03 15.83 5.71
CA TRP A 173 1.03 16.62 5.11
C TRP A 173 0.93 18.08 5.52
N ARG A 174 2.07 18.70 5.86
CA ARG A 174 2.11 20.14 6.19
C ARG A 174 1.63 21.00 5.03
N ASN A 175 2.01 20.63 3.82
CA ASN A 175 1.55 21.24 2.58
C ASN A 175 1.55 20.19 1.44
N PRO A 176 0.72 20.37 0.41
CA PRO A 176 0.67 19.49 -0.75
C PRO A 176 1.97 19.47 -1.58
N GLU A 177 2.74 20.58 -1.57
CA GLU A 177 4.00 20.68 -2.31
C GLU A 177 5.05 19.68 -1.79
N SER A 178 5.09 19.44 -0.47
CA SER A 178 6.00 18.43 0.11
C SER A 178 5.69 17.02 -0.38
N LEU A 179 4.41 16.68 -0.53
CA LEU A 179 3.99 15.41 -1.13
C LEU A 179 4.44 15.33 -2.58
N ARG A 180 4.13 16.35 -3.38
CA ARG A 180 4.52 16.39 -4.81
C ARG A 180 6.04 16.28 -4.97
N ALA A 181 6.81 17.03 -4.19
CA ALA A 181 8.27 16.95 -4.23
C ALA A 181 8.80 15.56 -3.87
N LEU A 182 8.14 14.84 -2.96
CA LEU A 182 8.47 13.45 -2.65
C LEU A 182 8.14 12.54 -3.83
N CYS A 183 6.96 12.66 -4.42
CA CYS A 183 6.51 11.90 -5.58
C CYS A 183 7.46 12.12 -6.78
N GLU A 184 7.79 13.37 -7.11
CA GLU A 184 8.72 13.72 -8.18
C GLU A 184 10.11 13.09 -7.99
N ALA A 185 10.57 12.97 -6.75
CA ALA A 185 11.86 12.35 -6.45
C ALA A 185 11.84 10.81 -6.55
N VAL A 186 10.65 10.18 -6.51
CA VAL A 186 10.48 8.72 -6.47
C VAL A 186 10.07 8.17 -7.84
N PHE A 187 9.16 8.83 -8.55
CA PHE A 187 8.58 8.35 -9.80
C PHE A 187 9.60 7.87 -10.85
N PRO A 188 10.72 8.61 -11.13
CA PRO A 188 11.66 8.19 -12.18
C PRO A 188 12.31 6.82 -11.96
N ALA A 189 12.32 6.34 -10.70
CA ALA A 189 12.89 5.04 -10.36
C ALA A 189 11.86 3.90 -10.34
N CYS A 190 10.56 4.20 -10.53
CA CYS A 190 9.50 3.22 -10.36
C CYS A 190 9.26 2.39 -11.61
N ALA A 191 9.19 1.07 -11.41
CA ALA A 191 8.69 0.14 -12.42
C ALA A 191 7.15 0.16 -12.47
N LEU A 192 6.49 0.36 -11.33
CA LEU A 192 5.05 0.48 -11.21
C LEU A 192 4.69 1.65 -10.28
N VAL A 193 3.83 2.54 -10.74
CA VAL A 193 3.14 3.52 -9.89
C VAL A 193 1.66 3.28 -10.01
N LYS A 194 0.97 3.14 -8.87
CA LYS A 194 -0.49 3.15 -8.82
C LYS A 194 -0.95 4.43 -8.13
N LEU A 195 -1.90 5.11 -8.74
CA LEU A 195 -2.68 6.19 -8.14
C LEU A 195 -4.16 5.85 -8.24
N SER A 196 -4.97 6.34 -7.31
CA SER A 196 -6.41 6.47 -7.55
C SER A 196 -6.68 7.73 -8.37
N GLU A 197 -7.85 7.79 -9.03
CA GLU A 197 -8.30 8.99 -9.75
C GLU A 197 -8.25 10.23 -8.85
N ASP A 198 -8.67 10.09 -7.58
CA ASP A 198 -8.67 11.19 -6.60
C ASP A 198 -7.25 11.66 -6.22
N GLU A 199 -6.26 10.77 -6.27
CA GLU A 199 -4.86 11.08 -5.94
C GLU A 199 -4.11 11.80 -7.05
N CYS A 200 -4.59 11.69 -8.30
CA CYS A 200 -3.93 12.28 -9.47
C CYS A 200 -3.72 13.79 -9.31
N GLY A 201 -4.74 14.51 -8.85
CA GLY A 201 -4.65 15.95 -8.60
C GLY A 201 -3.62 16.32 -7.54
N ALA A 202 -3.56 15.57 -6.45
CA ALA A 202 -2.63 15.81 -5.35
C ALA A 202 -1.17 15.51 -5.74
N CYS A 203 -0.93 14.39 -6.41
CA CYS A 203 0.42 13.94 -6.76
C CYS A 203 0.99 14.62 -8.01
N LEU A 204 0.14 14.94 -9.00
CA LEU A 204 0.58 15.35 -10.33
C LEU A 204 0.08 16.74 -10.74
N GLY A 205 -0.95 17.28 -10.06
CA GLY A 205 -1.66 18.47 -10.51
C GLY A 205 -2.60 18.22 -11.70
N GLU A 206 -2.76 16.96 -12.13
CA GLU A 206 -3.59 16.53 -13.26
C GLU A 206 -4.72 15.65 -12.73
N ARG A 207 -5.97 15.97 -13.07
CA ARG A 207 -7.14 15.24 -12.59
C ARG A 207 -7.70 14.23 -13.60
N ASN A 208 -7.36 14.39 -14.88
CA ASN A 208 -7.78 13.42 -15.89
C ASN A 208 -6.92 12.16 -15.79
N PRO A 209 -7.51 10.95 -15.60
CA PRO A 209 -6.76 9.71 -15.38
C PRO A 209 -5.81 9.36 -16.52
N GLU A 210 -6.23 9.56 -17.77
CA GLU A 210 -5.39 9.24 -18.93
C GLU A 210 -4.21 10.21 -19.06
N ARG A 211 -4.43 11.50 -18.80
CA ARG A 211 -3.34 12.48 -18.77
C ARG A 211 -2.41 12.23 -17.59
N ALA A 212 -2.94 11.85 -16.43
CA ALA A 212 -2.15 11.47 -15.27
C ALA A 212 -1.23 10.28 -15.56
N ALA A 213 -1.74 9.24 -16.23
CA ALA A 213 -0.94 8.09 -16.65
C ALA A 213 0.16 8.49 -17.63
N ARG A 214 -0.13 9.36 -18.61
CA ARG A 214 0.90 9.90 -19.53
C ARG A 214 1.94 10.72 -18.78
N THR A 215 1.52 11.57 -17.85
CA THR A 215 2.44 12.36 -17.01
C THR A 215 3.38 11.46 -16.20
N LEU A 216 2.90 10.36 -15.65
CA LEU A 216 3.75 9.38 -14.96
C LEU A 216 4.77 8.73 -15.92
N ARG A 217 4.31 8.29 -17.10
CA ARG A 217 5.20 7.73 -18.14
C ARG A 217 6.28 8.74 -18.52
N ASP A 218 5.92 10.00 -18.78
CA ASP A 218 6.85 11.05 -19.17
C ASP A 218 7.88 11.39 -18.07
N ARG A 219 7.56 11.03 -16.82
CA ARG A 219 8.48 11.07 -15.67
C ARG A 219 9.30 9.80 -15.50
N GLY A 220 9.24 8.85 -16.42
CA GLY A 220 10.06 7.65 -16.43
C GLY A 220 9.42 6.42 -15.78
N VAL A 221 8.17 6.49 -15.33
CA VAL A 221 7.45 5.33 -14.78
C VAL A 221 7.19 4.30 -15.90
N ARG A 222 7.59 3.03 -15.69
CA ARG A 222 7.43 1.99 -16.73
C ARG A 222 5.98 1.55 -16.90
N ILE A 223 5.25 1.37 -15.80
CA ILE A 223 3.82 1.01 -15.76
C ILE A 223 3.11 2.04 -14.89
N ALA A 224 2.36 2.94 -15.53
CA ALA A 224 1.52 3.91 -14.86
C ALA A 224 0.10 3.34 -14.73
N CYS A 225 -0.38 3.14 -13.52
CA CYS A 225 -1.68 2.55 -13.24
C CYS A 225 -2.58 3.52 -12.49
N ILE A 226 -3.82 3.73 -12.97
CA ILE A 226 -4.81 4.58 -12.33
C ILE A 226 -6.06 3.75 -12.04
N THR A 227 -6.42 3.63 -10.75
CA THR A 227 -7.69 2.99 -10.33
C THR A 227 -8.83 3.99 -10.38
N LEU A 228 -9.99 3.55 -10.86
CA LEU A 228 -11.18 4.35 -11.18
C LEU A 228 -12.40 3.95 -10.32
N GLY A 229 -12.15 3.38 -9.13
CA GLY A 229 -13.20 2.87 -8.26
C GLY A 229 -13.94 1.67 -8.89
N ASP A 230 -15.26 1.75 -8.92
CA ASP A 230 -16.16 0.72 -9.49
C ASP A 230 -16.04 0.56 -11.02
N ARG A 231 -15.43 1.54 -11.70
CA ARG A 231 -15.12 1.46 -13.14
C ARG A 231 -13.82 0.68 -13.44
N GLY A 232 -13.16 0.13 -12.43
CA GLY A 232 -11.95 -0.68 -12.59
C GLY A 232 -10.66 0.13 -12.63
N ALA A 233 -9.79 -0.13 -13.61
CA ALA A 233 -8.50 0.53 -13.71
C ALA A 233 -8.01 0.64 -15.15
N ILE A 234 -7.14 1.62 -15.38
CA ILE A 234 -6.35 1.76 -16.61
C ILE A 234 -4.86 1.67 -16.29
N ALA A 235 -4.07 1.14 -17.22
CA ALA A 235 -2.62 1.18 -17.14
C ALA A 235 -2.02 1.61 -18.48
N LEU A 236 -0.88 2.28 -18.41
CA LEU A 236 -0.09 2.71 -19.57
C LEU A 236 1.34 2.18 -19.44
N ARG A 237 1.81 1.47 -20.49
CA ARG A 237 3.20 1.03 -20.64
C ARG A 237 3.74 1.49 -21.99
N GLY A 238 4.68 2.42 -22.00
CA GLY A 238 5.08 3.11 -23.24
C GLY A 238 3.88 3.83 -23.86
N GLU A 239 3.46 3.41 -25.07
CA GLU A 239 2.26 3.93 -25.73
C GLU A 239 1.06 2.97 -25.66
N ARG A 240 1.21 1.81 -25.03
CA ARG A 240 0.15 0.79 -24.96
C ARG A 240 -0.72 0.99 -23.74
N TRP A 241 -2.03 1.01 -23.98
CA TRP A 241 -3.06 1.10 -22.95
C TRP A 241 -3.64 -0.26 -22.63
N PHE A 242 -3.88 -0.47 -21.33
CA PHE A 242 -4.56 -1.63 -20.77
C PHE A 242 -5.75 -1.14 -19.95
N ARG A 243 -6.85 -1.89 -19.95
CA ARG A 243 -8.05 -1.58 -19.20
C ARG A 243 -8.60 -2.85 -18.57
N ALA A 244 -9.06 -2.76 -17.33
CA ALA A 244 -9.78 -3.84 -16.67
C ALA A 244 -10.96 -3.27 -15.90
N GLU A 245 -12.10 -3.94 -15.98
CA GLU A 245 -13.30 -3.58 -15.23
C GLU A 245 -13.21 -4.14 -13.80
N ALA A 246 -13.82 -3.43 -12.85
CA ALA A 246 -13.99 -3.96 -11.51
C ALA A 246 -15.18 -4.95 -11.49
N PRO A 247 -15.00 -6.16 -10.95
CA PRO A 247 -16.15 -7.04 -10.70
C PRO A 247 -17.18 -6.36 -9.81
N GLY A 248 -18.45 -6.44 -10.19
CA GLY A 248 -19.54 -5.95 -9.36
C GLY A 248 -19.65 -6.78 -8.08
N VAL A 249 -19.58 -6.12 -6.92
CA VAL A 249 -19.69 -6.76 -5.61
C VAL A 249 -20.61 -5.95 -4.69
N GLN A 250 -21.17 -6.61 -3.68
CA GLN A 250 -21.86 -5.90 -2.61
C GLN A 250 -20.83 -5.24 -1.70
N VAL A 251 -20.73 -3.93 -1.76
CA VAL A 251 -19.76 -3.16 -0.99
C VAL A 251 -20.18 -3.05 0.48
N VAL A 252 -19.31 -3.53 1.36
CA VAL A 252 -19.41 -3.39 2.83
C VAL A 252 -18.48 -2.28 3.30
N ASP A 253 -17.20 -2.35 2.89
CA ASP A 253 -16.15 -1.40 3.28
C ASP A 253 -15.10 -1.31 2.17
N THR A 254 -14.73 -0.10 1.73
CA THR A 254 -13.71 0.09 0.67
C THR A 254 -12.28 0.26 1.23
N THR A 255 -12.08 0.07 2.55
CA THR A 255 -10.75 0.13 3.17
C THR A 255 -9.87 -0.97 2.63
N GLY A 256 -8.66 -0.61 2.17
CA GLY A 256 -7.71 -1.59 1.64
C GLY A 256 -7.97 -2.04 0.20
N ALA A 257 -9.01 -1.55 -0.48
CA ALA A 257 -9.26 -1.90 -1.89
C ALA A 257 -8.06 -1.61 -2.80
N GLY A 258 -7.43 -0.43 -2.61
CA GLY A 258 -6.21 -0.06 -3.31
C GLY A 258 -5.03 -0.98 -2.98
N ASP A 259 -4.89 -1.37 -1.70
CA ASP A 259 -3.84 -2.27 -1.25
C ASP A 259 -4.04 -3.68 -1.84
N GLY A 260 -5.29 -4.16 -1.85
CA GLY A 260 -5.69 -5.41 -2.52
C GLY A 260 -5.41 -5.39 -4.01
N PHE A 261 -5.72 -4.29 -4.67
CA PHE A 261 -5.40 -4.10 -6.09
C PHE A 261 -3.89 -4.20 -6.34
N VAL A 262 -3.06 -3.51 -5.55
CA VAL A 262 -1.60 -3.59 -5.69
C VAL A 262 -1.09 -5.01 -5.41
N ALA A 263 -1.62 -5.69 -4.39
CA ALA A 263 -1.26 -7.07 -4.07
C ALA A 263 -1.60 -8.02 -5.25
N GLY A 264 -2.79 -7.88 -5.84
CA GLY A 264 -3.20 -8.63 -7.03
C GLY A 264 -2.26 -8.42 -8.21
N MET A 265 -1.98 -7.16 -8.57
CA MET A 265 -1.03 -6.83 -9.64
C MET A 265 0.37 -7.40 -9.37
N LEU A 266 0.95 -7.10 -8.21
CA LEU A 266 2.30 -7.51 -7.88
C LEU A 266 2.44 -9.03 -7.76
N SER A 267 1.39 -9.76 -7.38
CA SER A 267 1.44 -11.23 -7.32
C SER A 267 1.74 -11.88 -8.66
N ARG A 268 1.30 -11.26 -9.76
CA ARG A 268 1.63 -11.69 -11.13
C ARG A 268 2.98 -11.16 -11.57
N LEU A 269 3.25 -9.86 -11.35
CA LEU A 269 4.45 -9.19 -11.82
C LEU A 269 5.72 -9.62 -11.06
N ALA A 270 5.60 -10.11 -9.81
CA ALA A 270 6.75 -10.47 -8.99
C ALA A 270 7.57 -11.61 -9.60
N ARG A 271 6.95 -12.49 -10.36
CA ARG A 271 7.60 -13.67 -10.97
C ARG A 271 8.17 -13.41 -12.35
N ASP A 272 7.66 -12.37 -13.03
CA ASP A 272 8.08 -12.02 -14.39
C ASP A 272 8.77 -10.64 -14.40
N PRO A 273 10.04 -10.59 -14.77
CA PRO A 273 10.79 -9.34 -14.83
C PRO A 273 10.38 -8.41 -15.98
N ASP A 274 9.90 -8.93 -17.09
CA ASP A 274 9.47 -8.17 -18.24
C ASP A 274 8.20 -8.79 -18.81
N PRO A 275 7.04 -8.53 -18.16
CA PRO A 275 5.80 -9.18 -18.48
C PRO A 275 5.39 -8.89 -19.93
N THR A 276 4.87 -9.89 -20.64
CA THR A 276 4.21 -9.67 -21.94
C THR A 276 3.00 -8.74 -21.76
N ASP A 277 2.40 -8.29 -22.85
CA ASP A 277 1.18 -7.48 -22.79
C ASP A 277 0.02 -8.25 -22.18
N GLU A 278 -0.10 -9.55 -22.49
CA GLU A 278 -1.11 -10.45 -21.92
C GLU A 278 -0.89 -10.65 -20.42
N ALA A 279 0.37 -10.81 -19.98
CA ALA A 279 0.69 -10.94 -18.57
C ALA A 279 0.40 -9.66 -17.79
N LEU A 280 0.63 -8.49 -18.38
CA LEU A 280 0.28 -7.21 -17.77
C LEU A 280 -1.24 -7.00 -17.72
N GLN A 281 -1.97 -7.37 -18.78
CA GLN A 281 -3.43 -7.34 -18.80
C GLN A 281 -4.00 -8.25 -17.70
N ALA A 282 -3.52 -9.48 -17.59
CA ALA A 282 -3.94 -10.42 -16.55
C ALA A 282 -3.58 -9.94 -15.12
N ALA A 283 -2.45 -9.22 -14.96
CA ALA A 283 -2.10 -8.61 -13.69
C ALA A 283 -3.07 -7.47 -13.31
N LEU A 284 -3.46 -6.65 -14.28
CA LEU A 284 -4.42 -5.56 -14.07
C LEU A 284 -5.79 -6.09 -13.67
N GLU A 285 -6.26 -7.14 -14.36
CA GLU A 285 -7.54 -7.83 -14.08
C GLU A 285 -7.54 -8.44 -12.68
N LEU A 286 -6.45 -9.14 -12.30
CA LEU A 286 -6.33 -9.70 -10.96
C LEU A 286 -6.29 -8.59 -9.89
N GLY A 287 -5.65 -7.45 -10.18
CA GLY A 287 -5.70 -6.28 -9.31
C GLY A 287 -7.14 -5.82 -9.05
N CYS A 288 -7.95 -5.66 -10.10
CA CYS A 288 -9.36 -5.31 -9.98
C CYS A 288 -10.16 -6.35 -9.19
N GLN A 289 -9.95 -7.64 -9.46
CA GLN A 289 -10.63 -8.73 -8.76
C GLN A 289 -10.33 -8.72 -7.25
N VAL A 290 -9.05 -8.62 -6.87
CA VAL A 290 -8.65 -8.61 -5.46
C VAL A 290 -9.12 -7.34 -4.77
N GLY A 291 -9.01 -6.17 -5.42
CA GLY A 291 -9.51 -4.90 -4.88
C GLY A 291 -11.02 -4.93 -4.64
N SER A 292 -11.80 -5.46 -5.57
CA SER A 292 -13.26 -5.64 -5.40
C SER A 292 -13.59 -6.63 -4.29
N GLN A 293 -12.86 -7.74 -4.18
CA GLN A 293 -13.08 -8.72 -3.13
C GLN A 293 -12.82 -8.14 -1.73
N VAL A 294 -11.80 -7.30 -1.56
CA VAL A 294 -11.55 -6.59 -0.29
C VAL A 294 -12.78 -5.80 0.14
N CYS A 295 -13.48 -5.17 -0.79
CA CYS A 295 -14.66 -4.39 -0.48
C CYS A 295 -15.84 -5.16 0.09
N THR A 296 -15.84 -6.49 0.05
CA THR A 296 -16.96 -7.34 0.52
C THR A 296 -16.98 -7.58 2.03
N GLN A 297 -15.94 -7.16 2.76
CA GLN A 297 -15.82 -7.35 4.20
C GLN A 297 -15.35 -6.07 4.90
N MET A 298 -15.58 -5.99 6.21
CA MET A 298 -15.13 -4.87 7.04
C MET A 298 -13.63 -4.97 7.29
N GLY A 299 -12.90 -3.86 7.08
CA GLY A 299 -11.45 -3.75 7.30
C GLY A 299 -10.59 -4.22 6.13
N ALA A 300 -9.37 -3.70 6.06
CA ALA A 300 -8.49 -3.80 4.89
C ALA A 300 -8.00 -5.23 4.56
N VAL A 301 -7.97 -6.13 5.55
CA VAL A 301 -7.33 -7.45 5.43
C VAL A 301 -8.35 -8.59 5.37
N ALA A 302 -9.56 -8.39 5.93
CA ALA A 302 -10.55 -9.46 6.06
C ALA A 302 -11.00 -10.00 4.69
N GLY A 303 -11.26 -9.11 3.72
CA GLY A 303 -11.69 -9.46 2.38
C GLY A 303 -10.56 -9.93 1.44
N LEU A 304 -9.29 -9.86 1.84
CA LEU A 304 -8.19 -10.37 1.04
C LEU A 304 -8.33 -11.89 0.80
N PRO A 305 -7.96 -12.41 -0.38
CA PRO A 305 -8.07 -13.83 -0.71
C PRO A 305 -7.42 -14.72 0.35
N GLY A 306 -8.08 -15.82 0.74
CA GLY A 306 -7.46 -16.85 1.58
C GLY A 306 -6.48 -17.72 0.75
N ARG A 307 -5.46 -18.28 1.41
CA ARG A 307 -4.40 -19.11 0.80
C ARG A 307 -4.89 -20.23 -0.13
N ALA A 308 -6.13 -20.70 0.03
CA ALA A 308 -6.68 -21.83 -0.74
C ALA A 308 -7.40 -21.44 -2.04
N ARG A 309 -7.67 -20.15 -2.30
CA ARG A 309 -8.54 -19.73 -3.41
C ARG A 309 -7.82 -19.34 -4.70
N PHE A 310 -6.51 -19.16 -4.67
CA PHE A 310 -5.72 -18.70 -5.81
C PHE A 310 -4.44 -19.50 -5.98
N SER A 311 -4.53 -20.85 -5.93
CA SER A 311 -3.46 -21.64 -6.51
C SER A 311 -3.44 -21.34 -8.01
N PRO A 312 -2.33 -20.89 -8.60
CA PRO A 312 -2.23 -20.75 -10.04
C PRO A 312 -2.46 -22.13 -10.63
N SER A 313 -3.42 -22.24 -11.57
CA SER A 313 -3.48 -23.39 -12.46
C SER A 313 -2.10 -23.55 -13.12
N PRO A 314 -1.61 -24.78 -13.24
CA PRO A 314 -0.28 -25.09 -13.77
C PRO A 314 -0.06 -24.54 -15.18
#